data_00af9a6713a92a5ee2b3fc40e81a2982
#
_entry.id   00af9a6713a92a5ee2b3fc40e81a2982
#
_cell.length_a   1.000
_cell.length_b   1.000
_cell.length_c   1.000
_cell.angle_alpha   90.00
_cell.angle_beta   90.00
_cell.angle_gamma   90.00
#
_symmetry.space_group_name_H-M   'P 1'
#
loop_
_entity.id
_entity.type
_entity.pdbx_description
1 polymer ?
#
loop_
_entity_poly.entity_id
_entity_poly.type
_entity_poly.pdbx_seq_one_letter_code
_entity_poly.pdbx_strand_id
1 'polypeptide(L)'
;VIENLFGESLMLHEDHALQDVNKGRPVFVAYRNKMCYVVASIVMLLLLLGIVTGLHDRFMQLCLSWFGLDMVLHLGLGFALSEVYIMAAHWTFVLPIAVGFLLKRLQKPGIKQALRLLTVLITVFMLAINGRIFLNFILE
;
A
#
# COMPACT_ATOMS: atom_id res chain seq x y z
N VAL A 1 4.65 12.89 2.51
CA VAL A 1 3.98 12.48 1.27
C VAL A 1 4.04 10.96 1.11
N ILE A 2 5.26 10.35 1.11
CA ILE A 2 5.39 8.88 0.97
C ILE A 2 4.74 8.15 2.16
N GLU A 3 4.92 8.64 3.37
CA GLU A 3 4.35 8.07 4.59
C GLU A 3 2.82 8.09 4.55
N ASN A 4 2.22 9.22 4.20
CA ASN A 4 0.77 9.35 4.16
C ASN A 4 0.16 8.69 2.92
N LEU A 5 0.74 8.87 1.73
CA LEU A 5 0.17 8.31 0.51
C LEU A 5 0.35 6.79 0.43
N PHE A 6 1.55 6.28 0.74
CA PHE A 6 1.84 4.85 0.64
C PHE A 6 1.57 4.10 1.94
N GLY A 7 2.12 4.58 3.04
CA GLY A 7 1.99 3.91 4.34
C GLY A 7 0.55 3.82 4.82
N GLU A 8 -0.17 4.92 4.84
CA GLU A 8 -1.56 4.99 5.29
C GLU A 8 -2.54 4.25 4.38
N SER A 9 -2.22 4.18 3.08
CA SER A 9 -2.99 3.36 2.13
C SER A 9 -2.89 1.87 2.42
N LEU A 10 -1.87 1.42 3.14
CA LEU A 10 -1.66 0.02 3.53
C LEU A 10 -2.18 -0.25 4.94
N MET A 11 -1.85 0.62 5.89
CA MET A 11 -2.16 0.43 7.30
C MET A 11 -2.62 1.74 7.93
N LEU A 12 -3.74 1.68 8.66
CA LEU A 12 -4.29 2.80 9.41
C LEU A 12 -3.36 3.22 10.56
N HIS A 13 -3.43 4.50 10.94
CA HIS A 13 -2.74 5.03 12.13
C HIS A 13 -3.67 4.99 13.34
N GLU A 14 -3.20 4.45 14.48
CA GLU A 14 -4.01 4.31 15.69
C GLU A 14 -4.50 5.66 16.22
N ASP A 15 -3.63 6.67 16.27
CA ASP A 15 -3.92 7.94 16.93
C ASP A 15 -4.85 8.85 16.09
N HIS A 16 -5.01 8.57 14.79
CA HIS A 16 -5.77 9.41 13.86
C HIS A 16 -6.56 8.57 12.85
N ALA A 17 -7.13 7.45 13.30
CA ALA A 17 -7.89 6.56 12.43
C ALA A 17 -9.09 7.29 11.80
N LEU A 18 -9.15 7.27 10.47
CA LEU A 18 -10.25 7.85 9.67
C LEU A 18 -10.52 9.35 9.93
N GLN A 19 -9.58 10.08 10.53
CA GLN A 19 -9.71 11.52 10.75
C GLN A 19 -9.29 12.29 9.50
N ASP A 20 -10.02 13.37 9.21
CA ASP A 20 -9.70 14.30 8.13
C ASP A 20 -8.69 15.36 8.61
N VAL A 21 -7.77 15.76 7.72
CA VAL A 21 -6.82 16.86 7.94
C VAL A 21 -7.55 18.17 8.28
N ASN A 22 -8.71 18.41 7.67
CA ASN A 22 -9.55 19.58 7.95
C ASN A 22 -10.14 19.58 9.37
N LYS A 23 -10.13 18.46 10.07
CA LYS A 23 -10.59 18.29 11.45
C LYS A 23 -9.45 18.29 12.48
N GLY A 24 -8.27 18.80 12.10
CA GLY A 24 -7.13 18.97 13.00
C GLY A 24 -6.15 17.79 13.02
N ARG A 25 -6.27 16.83 12.08
CA ARG A 25 -5.28 15.78 11.92
C ARG A 25 -3.95 16.36 11.45
N PRO A 26 -2.80 15.95 12.00
CA PRO A 26 -1.50 16.35 11.49
C PRO A 26 -1.29 15.85 10.05
N VAL A 27 -0.62 16.65 9.22
CA VAL A 27 -0.28 16.26 7.83
C VAL A 27 0.65 15.04 7.80
N PHE A 28 1.52 14.91 8.81
CA PHE A 28 2.43 13.78 8.94
C PHE A 28 2.07 12.99 10.20
N VAL A 29 1.68 11.74 10.02
CA VAL A 29 1.35 10.83 11.11
C VAL A 29 2.32 9.65 11.05
N ALA A 30 2.97 9.37 12.18
CA ALA A 30 3.92 8.27 12.31
C ALA A 30 3.20 7.00 12.84
N TYR A 31 3.64 5.82 12.40
CA TYR A 31 3.18 4.58 12.99
C TYR A 31 3.71 4.43 14.42
N ARG A 32 2.83 4.10 15.35
CA ARG A 32 3.21 3.74 16.72
C ARG A 32 4.01 2.43 16.77
N ASN A 33 3.63 1.47 15.92
CA ASN A 33 4.32 0.17 15.84
C ASN A 33 5.41 0.20 14.76
N LYS A 34 6.67 0.00 15.16
CA LYS A 34 7.82 -0.07 14.24
C LYS A 34 7.71 -1.18 13.19
N MET A 35 6.99 -2.27 13.49
CA MET A 35 6.74 -3.35 12.52
C MET A 35 5.95 -2.88 11.30
N CYS A 36 5.09 -1.87 11.44
CA CYS A 36 4.37 -1.30 10.30
C CYS A 36 5.32 -0.68 9.27
N TYR A 37 6.40 -0.03 9.71
CA TYR A 37 7.43 0.48 8.79
C TYR A 37 8.16 -0.63 8.06
N VAL A 38 8.48 -1.75 8.75
CA VAL A 38 9.12 -2.92 8.13
C VAL A 38 8.20 -3.51 7.06
N VAL A 39 6.94 -3.72 7.40
CA VAL A 39 5.93 -4.26 6.46
C VAL A 39 5.74 -3.33 5.26
N ALA A 40 5.56 -2.02 5.49
CA ALA A 40 5.43 -1.04 4.41
C ALA A 40 6.66 -1.02 3.49
N SER A 41 7.87 -1.13 4.05
CA SER A 41 9.11 -1.20 3.27
C SER A 41 9.20 -2.47 2.43
N ILE A 42 8.80 -3.62 2.99
CA ILE A 42 8.76 -4.88 2.23
C ILE A 42 7.74 -4.80 1.10
N VAL A 43 6.54 -4.27 1.36
CA VAL A 43 5.49 -4.09 0.33
C VAL A 43 5.98 -3.16 -0.78
N MET A 44 6.65 -2.04 -0.43
CA MET A 44 7.26 -1.15 -1.41
C MET A 44 8.31 -1.87 -2.27
N LEU A 45 9.18 -2.66 -1.65
CA LEU A 45 10.18 -3.45 -2.38
C LEU A 45 9.52 -4.46 -3.33
N LEU A 46 8.48 -5.16 -2.87
CA LEU A 46 7.73 -6.11 -3.71
C LEU A 46 7.04 -5.41 -4.87
N LEU A 47 6.48 -4.22 -4.66
CA LEU A 47 5.89 -3.40 -5.71
C LEU A 47 6.94 -3.05 -6.77
N LEU A 48 8.08 -2.51 -6.36
CA LEU A 48 9.16 -2.10 -7.28
C LEU A 48 9.71 -3.30 -8.07
N LEU A 49 9.99 -4.42 -7.41
CA LEU A 49 10.46 -5.64 -8.07
C LEU A 49 9.39 -6.19 -9.03
N GLY A 50 8.12 -6.17 -8.64
CA GLY A 50 7.00 -6.60 -9.48
C GLY A 50 6.85 -5.71 -10.72
N ILE A 51 6.94 -4.40 -10.56
CA ILE A 51 6.93 -3.44 -11.68
C ILE A 51 8.07 -3.75 -12.65
N VAL A 52 9.31 -3.83 -12.15
CA VAL A 52 10.49 -4.12 -13.00
C VAL A 52 10.31 -5.43 -13.77
N THR A 53 9.76 -6.46 -13.15
CA THR A 53 9.53 -7.75 -13.82
C THR A 53 8.40 -7.72 -14.84
N GLY A 54 7.43 -6.81 -14.69
CA GLY A 54 6.26 -6.66 -15.55
C GLY A 54 6.34 -5.54 -16.60
N LEU A 55 7.41 -4.71 -16.61
CA LEU A 55 7.51 -3.50 -17.46
C LEU A 55 7.23 -3.71 -18.95
N HIS A 56 7.58 -4.90 -19.49
CA HIS A 56 7.38 -5.22 -20.91
C HIS A 56 6.01 -5.85 -21.22
N ASP A 57 5.18 -6.09 -20.21
CA ASP A 57 3.85 -6.62 -20.40
C ASP A 57 2.83 -5.48 -20.59
N ARG A 58 2.00 -5.59 -21.63
CA ARG A 58 1.00 -4.54 -21.98
C ARG A 58 0.00 -4.29 -20.87
N PHE A 59 -0.40 -5.33 -20.15
CA PHE A 59 -1.34 -5.18 -19.03
C PHE A 59 -0.69 -4.44 -17.85
N MET A 60 0.58 -4.75 -17.53
CA MET A 60 1.32 -3.99 -16.53
C MET A 60 1.49 -2.52 -16.95
N GLN A 61 1.80 -2.26 -18.22
CA GLN A 61 1.92 -0.89 -18.75
C GLN A 61 0.61 -0.11 -18.60
N LEU A 62 -0.53 -0.74 -18.85
CA LEU A 62 -1.84 -0.14 -18.64
C LEU A 62 -2.07 0.19 -17.15
N CYS A 63 -1.78 -0.75 -16.26
CA CYS A 63 -1.87 -0.52 -14.80
C CYS A 63 -0.95 0.62 -14.33
N LEU A 64 0.27 0.68 -14.86
CA LEU A 64 1.23 1.74 -14.54
C LEU A 64 0.83 3.10 -15.12
N SER A 65 0.18 3.14 -16.27
CA SER A 65 -0.36 4.38 -16.84
C SER A 65 -1.44 4.95 -15.94
N TRP A 66 -2.33 4.09 -15.44
CA TRP A 66 -3.36 4.49 -14.48
C TRP A 66 -2.74 4.95 -13.16
N PHE A 67 -1.83 4.16 -12.59
CA PHE A 67 -1.09 4.51 -11.39
C PHE A 67 -0.34 5.84 -11.54
N GLY A 68 0.33 6.03 -12.68
CA GLY A 68 1.06 7.28 -12.99
C GLY A 68 0.15 8.49 -13.07
N LEU A 69 -1.02 8.36 -13.72
CA LEU A 69 -2.03 9.41 -13.77
C LEU A 69 -2.51 9.78 -12.35
N ASP A 70 -2.81 8.78 -11.55
CA ASP A 70 -3.25 8.96 -10.17
C ASP A 70 -2.17 9.67 -9.31
N MET A 71 -0.91 9.28 -9.48
CA MET A 71 0.21 9.95 -8.80
C MET A 71 0.39 11.41 -9.27
N VAL A 72 0.20 11.72 -10.53
CA VAL A 72 0.22 13.10 -11.04
C VAL A 72 -0.91 13.92 -10.43
N LEU A 73 -2.11 13.37 -10.33
CA LEU A 73 -3.27 14.05 -9.71
C LEU A 73 -3.01 14.34 -8.22
N HIS A 74 -2.56 13.33 -7.47
CA HIS A 74 -2.39 13.47 -6.03
C HIS A 74 -1.11 14.22 -5.64
N LEU A 75 0.05 13.85 -6.21
CA LEU A 75 1.34 14.44 -5.86
C LEU A 75 1.64 15.72 -6.64
N GLY A 76 1.26 15.76 -7.92
CA GLY A 76 1.53 16.89 -8.80
C GLY A 76 0.56 18.04 -8.60
N LEU A 77 -0.73 17.75 -8.56
CA LEU A 77 -1.79 18.76 -8.43
C LEU A 77 -2.30 18.94 -7.00
N GLY A 78 -1.87 18.10 -6.05
CA GLY A 78 -2.28 18.16 -4.65
C GLY A 78 -3.74 17.79 -4.41
N PHE A 79 -4.37 17.07 -5.36
CA PHE A 79 -5.77 16.72 -5.28
C PHE A 79 -6.02 15.69 -4.17
N ALA A 80 -6.97 15.99 -3.27
CA ALA A 80 -7.45 15.11 -2.21
C ALA A 80 -6.34 14.51 -1.30
N LEU A 81 -5.24 15.21 -1.08
CA LEU A 81 -4.18 14.80 -0.14
C LEU A 81 -4.65 14.73 1.32
N SER A 82 -5.80 15.34 1.62
CA SER A 82 -6.45 15.27 2.93
C SER A 82 -7.19 13.95 3.19
N GLU A 83 -7.51 13.20 2.13
CA GLU A 83 -8.36 11.99 2.17
C GLU A 83 -7.63 10.77 1.59
N VAL A 84 -6.36 10.60 1.98
CA VAL A 84 -5.45 9.58 1.41
C VAL A 84 -6.01 8.17 1.52
N TYR A 85 -6.70 7.83 2.60
CA TYR A 85 -7.29 6.52 2.81
C TYR A 85 -8.43 6.20 1.82
N ILE A 86 -9.20 7.22 1.37
CA ILE A 86 -10.24 7.05 0.35
C ILE A 86 -9.58 6.89 -1.03
N MET A 87 -8.59 7.74 -1.32
CA MET A 87 -7.90 7.77 -2.61
C MET A 87 -6.99 6.56 -2.83
N ALA A 88 -6.61 5.87 -1.77
CA ALA A 88 -5.83 4.62 -1.84
C ALA A 88 -6.47 3.55 -2.75
N ALA A 89 -7.80 3.47 -2.78
CA ALA A 89 -8.52 2.50 -3.61
C ALA A 89 -8.22 2.65 -5.12
N HIS A 90 -7.85 3.85 -5.57
CA HIS A 90 -7.58 4.13 -6.98
C HIS A 90 -6.28 3.50 -7.50
N TRP A 91 -5.30 3.22 -6.65
CA TRP A 91 -4.00 2.72 -7.09
C TRP A 91 -3.53 1.44 -6.41
N THR A 92 -4.05 1.09 -5.22
CA THR A 92 -3.58 -0.07 -4.46
C THR A 92 -3.74 -1.41 -5.19
N PHE A 93 -4.65 -1.49 -6.17
CA PHE A 93 -4.81 -2.68 -7.02
C PHE A 93 -3.53 -3.04 -7.79
N VAL A 94 -2.62 -2.09 -8.03
CA VAL A 94 -1.34 -2.35 -8.69
C VAL A 94 -0.43 -3.26 -7.85
N LEU A 95 -0.56 -3.22 -6.51
CA LEU A 95 0.24 -4.03 -5.58
C LEU A 95 0.10 -5.55 -5.84
N PRO A 96 -1.10 -6.13 -5.77
CA PRO A 96 -1.26 -7.58 -6.03
C PRO A 96 -0.91 -7.95 -7.47
N ILE A 97 -1.15 -7.07 -8.44
CA ILE A 97 -0.76 -7.30 -9.83
C ILE A 97 0.77 -7.38 -9.95
N ALA A 98 1.51 -6.43 -9.35
CA ALA A 98 2.97 -6.43 -9.35
C ALA A 98 3.54 -7.70 -8.69
N VAL A 99 3.01 -8.11 -7.54
CA VAL A 99 3.39 -9.37 -6.88
C VAL A 99 3.08 -10.58 -7.77
N GLY A 100 1.95 -10.58 -8.50
CA GLY A 100 1.59 -11.61 -9.47
C GLY A 100 2.63 -11.75 -10.59
N PHE A 101 3.10 -10.64 -11.15
CA PHE A 101 4.17 -10.65 -12.16
C PHE A 101 5.49 -11.18 -11.59
N LEU A 102 5.86 -10.76 -10.36
CA LEU A 102 7.04 -11.27 -9.69
C LEU A 102 6.95 -12.79 -9.49
N LEU A 103 5.83 -13.30 -9.00
CA LEU A 103 5.58 -14.74 -8.83
C LEU A 103 5.61 -15.51 -10.16
N LYS A 104 5.09 -14.92 -11.25
CA LYS A 104 5.13 -15.52 -12.59
C LYS A 104 6.56 -15.67 -13.10
N ARG A 105 7.42 -14.66 -12.84
CA ARG A 105 8.82 -14.65 -13.30
C ARG A 105 9.72 -15.63 -12.55
N LEU A 106 9.42 -15.92 -11.29
CA LEU A 106 10.22 -16.82 -10.46
C LEU A 106 10.08 -18.27 -10.92
N GLN A 107 11.19 -18.87 -11.35
CA GLN A 107 11.23 -20.27 -11.80
C GLN A 107 11.59 -21.24 -10.66
N LYS A 108 12.40 -20.79 -9.67
CA LYS A 108 12.82 -21.64 -8.56
C LYS A 108 11.65 -21.91 -7.58
N PRO A 109 11.19 -23.16 -7.42
CA PRO A 109 9.99 -23.47 -6.65
C PRO A 109 10.10 -23.04 -5.18
N GLY A 110 11.27 -23.21 -4.54
CA GLY A 110 11.49 -22.82 -3.16
C GLY A 110 11.36 -21.30 -2.93
N ILE A 111 11.94 -20.48 -3.82
CA ILE A 111 11.83 -19.02 -3.73
C ILE A 111 10.39 -18.58 -3.98
N LYS A 112 9.73 -19.20 -4.95
CA LYS A 112 8.31 -18.91 -5.26
C LYS A 112 7.40 -19.23 -4.08
N GLN A 113 7.64 -20.34 -3.39
CA GLN A 113 6.89 -20.72 -2.20
C GLN A 113 7.17 -19.79 -1.01
N ALA A 114 8.43 -19.42 -0.79
CA ALA A 114 8.81 -18.46 0.23
C ALA A 114 8.15 -17.08 0.00
N LEU A 115 8.09 -16.61 -1.25
CA LEU A 115 7.43 -15.35 -1.58
C LEU A 115 5.91 -15.43 -1.35
N ARG A 116 5.26 -16.55 -1.71
CA ARG A 116 3.84 -16.77 -1.42
C ARG A 116 3.56 -16.72 0.08
N LEU A 117 4.37 -17.41 0.87
CA LEU A 117 4.24 -17.41 2.33
C LEU A 117 4.43 -16.00 2.89
N LEU A 118 5.46 -15.28 2.44
CA LEU A 118 5.70 -13.90 2.83
C LEU A 118 4.51 -13.00 2.53
N THR A 119 3.94 -13.08 1.32
CA THR A 119 2.78 -12.26 0.95
C THR A 119 1.55 -12.60 1.79
N VAL A 120 1.30 -13.87 2.10
CA VAL A 120 0.22 -14.27 3.01
C VAL A 120 0.43 -13.71 4.42
N LEU A 121 1.63 -13.84 4.98
CA LEU A 121 1.95 -13.32 6.32
C LEU A 121 1.78 -11.79 6.40
N ILE A 122 2.24 -11.06 5.38
CA ILE A 122 2.05 -9.61 5.28
C ILE A 122 0.56 -9.26 5.22
N THR A 123 -0.21 -9.95 4.38
CA THR A 123 -1.65 -9.70 4.23
C THR A 123 -2.39 -9.94 5.55
N VAL A 124 -2.09 -11.05 6.24
CA VAL A 124 -2.70 -11.36 7.55
C VAL A 124 -2.32 -10.30 8.59
N PHE A 125 -1.06 -9.87 8.62
CA PHE A 125 -0.61 -8.81 9.53
C PHE A 125 -1.35 -7.49 9.26
N MET A 126 -1.46 -7.07 7.99
CA MET A 126 -2.16 -5.83 7.61
C MET A 126 -3.65 -5.89 7.97
N LEU A 127 -4.31 -7.03 7.70
CA LEU A 127 -5.72 -7.25 8.07
C LEU A 127 -5.91 -7.21 9.59
N ALA A 128 -5.01 -7.81 10.36
CA ALA A 128 -5.08 -7.81 11.82
C ALA A 128 -4.93 -6.39 12.41
N ILE A 129 -3.96 -5.61 11.91
CA ILE A 129 -3.75 -4.22 12.38
C ILE A 129 -4.93 -3.34 12.00
N ASN A 130 -5.31 -3.33 10.71
CA ASN A 130 -6.41 -2.49 10.23
C ASN A 130 -7.75 -2.89 10.86
N GLY A 131 -8.00 -4.20 10.99
CA GLY A 131 -9.21 -4.72 11.63
C GLY A 131 -9.31 -4.32 13.10
N ARG A 132 -8.19 -4.40 13.86
CA ARG A 132 -8.16 -3.96 15.26
C ARG A 132 -8.46 -2.46 15.38
N ILE A 133 -7.81 -1.63 14.57
CA ILE A 133 -8.01 -0.17 14.61
C ILE A 133 -9.44 0.19 14.22
N PHE A 134 -9.97 -0.44 13.18
CA PHE A 134 -11.34 -0.22 12.74
C PHE A 134 -12.39 -0.66 13.78
N LEU A 135 -12.19 -1.81 14.42
CA LEU A 135 -13.07 -2.27 15.49
C LEU A 135 -13.04 -1.33 16.69
N ASN A 136 -11.87 -0.87 17.11
CA ASN A 136 -11.77 0.11 18.19
C ASN A 136 -12.53 1.40 17.85
N PHE A 137 -12.38 1.89 16.61
CA PHE A 137 -13.09 3.09 16.14
C PHE A 137 -14.62 2.96 16.15
N ILE A 138 -15.16 1.75 15.92
CA ILE A 138 -16.62 1.52 15.96
C ILE A 138 -17.15 1.39 17.38
N LEU A 139 -16.32 0.89 18.30
CA LEU A 139 -16.72 0.60 19.67
C LEU A 139 -16.57 1.79 20.64
N GLU A 140 -15.87 2.86 20.22
CA GLU A 140 -15.81 4.17 20.89
C GLU A 140 -17.04 5.03 20.58
#